data_f3d6c491ae78324d2413d43feb541d2f
#
_entry.id   f3d6c491ae78324d2413d43feb541d2f
#
_cell.length_a   1.000
_cell.length_b   1.000
_cell.length_c   1.000
_cell.angle_alpha   90.00
_cell.angle_beta   90.00
_cell.angle_gamma   90.00
#
_symmetry.space_group_name_H-M   'P 1'
#
loop_
_entity.id
_entity.type
_entity.pdbx_description
1 polymer ?
#
loop_
_entity_poly.entity_id
_entity_poly.type
_entity_poly.pdbx_seq_one_letter_code
_entity_poly.pdbx_strand_id
1 'polypeptide(L)'
;GRTSFAASVPPDMVGRWSLTPTPDDDATRRSVALGESLLDRYGVVTRGSVVAEDILGGFALAYKTLSGFEASGKAMRGYLVEGLGASQFSTPATIDRLRGHQDSDDVVGWPSGAREPHVHVLAATDPANPYGAALPWPAQGPTRSAGAIVGLVDGLLAAHVTRGGRTMTTFFDTFPDGVGDPMSLVVGALTAAVRAGRMQPLAVEKLDGGPAYSLKEYGATATHKGAK
;
A
#
# COMPACT_ATOMS: atom_id res chain seq x y z
N GLY A 1 16.31 38.07 -27.99
CA GLY A 1 16.44 36.63 -27.94
C GLY A 1 16.38 36.15 -26.51
N ARG A 2 15.25 35.55 -26.10
CA ARG A 2 15.17 34.82 -24.83
C ARG A 2 15.82 33.46 -25.08
N THR A 3 17.07 33.30 -24.70
CA THR A 3 17.72 31.99 -24.66
C THR A 3 16.99 31.17 -23.58
N SER A 4 16.25 30.18 -24.05
CA SER A 4 15.60 29.17 -23.18
C SER A 4 16.70 28.27 -22.62
N PHE A 5 17.12 28.52 -21.39
CA PHE A 5 18.05 27.66 -20.64
C PHE A 5 17.42 26.29 -20.28
N ALA A 6 16.12 26.09 -20.56
CA ALA A 6 15.41 24.88 -20.24
C ALA A 6 15.70 23.68 -21.15
N ALA A 7 16.36 23.90 -22.31
CA ALA A 7 16.60 22.86 -23.31
C ALA A 7 17.87 22.00 -23.09
N SER A 8 18.71 22.35 -22.10
CA SER A 8 19.99 21.66 -21.85
C SER A 8 20.09 20.96 -20.49
N VAL A 9 19.06 21.03 -19.65
CA VAL A 9 19.07 20.40 -18.33
C VAL A 9 18.37 19.04 -18.43
N PRO A 10 19.01 17.94 -18.00
CA PRO A 10 18.36 16.63 -17.93
C PRO A 10 17.04 16.70 -17.16
N PRO A 11 16.00 15.93 -17.57
CA PRO A 11 14.67 15.99 -16.94
C PRO A 11 14.68 15.72 -15.45
N ASP A 12 15.60 14.91 -14.96
CA ASP A 12 15.84 14.58 -13.57
C ASP A 12 16.50 15.71 -12.75
N MET A 13 17.05 16.70 -13.42
CA MET A 13 17.64 17.89 -12.80
C MET A 13 16.74 19.12 -12.82
N VAL A 14 15.54 19.03 -13.43
CA VAL A 14 14.58 20.11 -13.47
C VAL A 14 13.83 20.19 -12.13
N GLY A 15 13.85 21.34 -11.47
CA GLY A 15 13.11 21.53 -10.22
C GLY A 15 13.77 22.53 -9.27
N ARG A 16 13.26 22.57 -8.06
CA ARG A 16 13.85 23.32 -6.95
C ARG A 16 14.75 22.39 -6.15
N TRP A 17 16.01 22.75 -6.00
CA TRP A 17 16.99 21.98 -5.24
C TRP A 17 17.34 22.71 -3.96
N SER A 18 17.45 21.98 -2.87
CA SER A 18 17.98 22.47 -1.61
C SER A 18 19.01 21.46 -1.06
N LEU A 19 19.94 21.94 -0.28
CA LEU A 19 20.83 21.05 0.45
C LEU A 19 20.02 20.23 1.45
N THR A 20 20.29 18.93 1.50
CA THR A 20 19.75 18.08 2.57
C THR A 20 20.45 18.43 3.88
N PRO A 21 19.77 18.31 5.03
CA PRO A 21 20.42 18.41 6.33
C PRO A 21 21.59 17.44 6.44
N THR A 22 22.64 17.85 7.12
CA THR A 22 23.76 16.94 7.44
C THR A 22 23.23 15.81 8.32
N PRO A 23 23.53 14.54 8.00
CA PRO A 23 23.17 13.42 8.86
C PRO A 23 23.75 13.61 10.27
N ASP A 24 22.99 13.23 11.29
CA ASP A 24 23.48 13.21 12.66
C ASP A 24 24.66 12.21 12.78
N ASP A 25 25.77 12.62 13.37
CA ASP A 25 26.95 11.77 13.52
C ASP A 25 26.74 10.64 14.55
N ASP A 26 25.80 10.80 15.49
CA ASP A 26 25.49 9.80 16.49
C ASP A 26 24.66 8.65 15.88
N ALA A 27 25.32 7.51 15.72
CA ALA A 27 24.69 6.29 15.17
C ALA A 27 23.52 5.79 16.02
N THR A 28 23.57 6.01 17.35
CA THR A 28 22.50 5.59 18.26
C THR A 28 21.26 6.44 18.05
N ARG A 29 21.41 7.76 17.97
CA ARG A 29 20.29 8.66 17.67
C ARG A 29 19.66 8.37 16.33
N ARG A 30 20.47 8.13 15.29
CA ARG A 30 19.94 7.71 13.97
C ARG A 30 19.16 6.42 14.04
N SER A 31 19.66 5.41 14.76
CA SER A 31 18.97 4.12 14.92
C SER A 31 17.66 4.26 15.68
N VAL A 32 17.64 5.08 16.74
CA VAL A 32 16.42 5.37 17.50
C VAL A 32 15.39 6.06 16.60
N ALA A 33 15.77 7.13 15.90
CA ALA A 33 14.88 7.83 14.98
C ALA A 33 14.34 6.92 13.87
N LEU A 34 15.17 6.02 13.35
CA LEU A 34 14.77 5.00 12.38
C LEU A 34 13.70 4.07 12.96
N GLY A 35 13.92 3.54 14.16
CA GLY A 35 12.96 2.65 14.83
C GLY A 35 11.61 3.33 15.09
N GLU A 36 11.65 4.60 15.53
CA GLU A 36 10.44 5.41 15.71
C GLU A 36 9.69 5.62 14.38
N SER A 37 10.40 6.02 13.32
CA SER A 37 9.82 6.23 12.00
C SER A 37 9.19 4.96 11.42
N LEU A 38 9.78 3.79 11.65
CA LEU A 38 9.23 2.51 11.24
C LEU A 38 7.92 2.20 11.98
N LEU A 39 7.89 2.38 13.30
CA LEU A 39 6.69 2.15 14.11
C LEU A 39 5.57 3.11 13.73
N ASP A 40 5.87 4.38 13.50
CA ASP A 40 4.89 5.39 13.09
C ASP A 40 4.31 5.09 11.70
N ARG A 41 5.16 4.65 10.77
CA ARG A 41 4.75 4.42 9.39
C ARG A 41 3.95 3.15 9.21
N TYR A 42 4.36 2.07 9.85
CA TYR A 42 3.75 0.74 9.65
C TYR A 42 2.79 0.32 10.76
N GLY A 43 2.86 0.94 11.92
CA GLY A 43 2.12 0.49 13.10
C GLY A 43 2.63 -0.87 13.61
N VAL A 44 2.69 -1.88 12.74
CA VAL A 44 3.32 -3.17 12.98
C VAL A 44 4.54 -3.32 12.08
N VAL A 45 5.73 -3.31 12.65
CA VAL A 45 6.98 -3.48 11.92
C VAL A 45 7.29 -4.96 11.77
N THR A 46 7.38 -5.42 10.53
CA THR A 46 7.71 -6.79 10.15
C THR A 46 9.04 -6.84 9.42
N ARG A 47 9.59 -8.04 9.23
CA ARG A 47 10.77 -8.21 8.38
C ARG A 47 10.50 -7.72 6.95
N GLY A 48 9.31 -8.00 6.42
CA GLY A 48 8.92 -7.61 5.07
C GLY A 48 8.91 -6.09 4.89
N SER A 49 8.36 -5.33 5.85
CA SER A 49 8.34 -3.87 5.79
C SER A 49 9.74 -3.27 5.78
N VAL A 50 10.66 -3.79 6.62
CA VAL A 50 12.05 -3.29 6.68
C VAL A 50 12.82 -3.60 5.39
N VAL A 51 12.64 -4.81 4.83
CA VAL A 51 13.29 -5.21 3.57
C VAL A 51 12.77 -4.37 2.40
N ALA A 52 11.48 -4.06 2.39
CA ALA A 52 10.88 -3.25 1.32
C ALA A 52 11.39 -1.79 1.29
N GLU A 53 11.91 -1.28 2.40
CA GLU A 53 12.50 0.07 2.48
C GLU A 53 14.00 0.11 2.16
N ASP A 54 14.63 -1.03 1.93
CA ASP A 54 16.07 -1.13 1.63
C ASP A 54 16.96 -0.34 2.62
N ILE A 55 16.65 -0.47 3.91
CA ILE A 55 17.30 0.29 4.99
C ILE A 55 18.76 -0.12 5.12
N LEU A 56 19.66 0.85 5.21
CA LEU A 56 21.07 0.60 5.50
C LEU A 56 21.22 -0.12 6.86
N GLY A 57 21.88 -1.29 6.87
CA GLY A 57 21.96 -2.20 8.01
C GLY A 57 20.80 -3.20 8.10
N GLY A 58 19.80 -3.08 7.22
CA GLY A 58 18.74 -4.04 6.99
C GLY A 58 17.95 -4.40 8.24
N PHE A 59 17.31 -5.58 8.19
CA PHE A 59 16.50 -6.06 9.31
C PHE A 59 17.29 -6.28 10.60
N ALA A 60 18.59 -6.57 10.53
CA ALA A 60 19.42 -6.78 11.73
C ALA A 60 19.51 -5.49 12.57
N LEU A 61 19.72 -4.34 11.93
CA LEU A 61 19.75 -3.05 12.61
C LEU A 61 18.37 -2.71 13.20
N ALA A 62 17.31 -2.82 12.43
CA ALA A 62 15.94 -2.57 12.87
C ALA A 62 15.57 -3.47 14.06
N TYR A 63 15.86 -4.76 13.97
CA TYR A 63 15.60 -5.72 15.04
C TYR A 63 16.32 -5.35 16.33
N LYS A 64 17.63 -5.03 16.27
CA LYS A 64 18.41 -4.61 17.43
C LYS A 64 17.82 -3.36 18.09
N THR A 65 17.46 -2.37 17.30
CA THR A 65 16.86 -1.11 17.79
C THR A 65 15.50 -1.36 18.44
N LEU A 66 14.61 -2.11 17.76
CA LEU A 66 13.28 -2.41 18.28
C LEU A 66 13.30 -3.34 19.50
N SER A 67 14.28 -4.23 19.60
CA SER A 67 14.51 -5.00 20.83
C SER A 67 14.95 -4.11 21.99
N GLY A 68 15.70 -3.04 21.73
CA GLY A 68 15.99 -2.01 22.73
C GLY A 68 14.74 -1.25 23.17
N PHE A 69 13.83 -0.98 22.24
CA PHE A 69 12.52 -0.38 22.56
C PHE A 69 11.64 -1.32 23.38
N GLU A 70 11.66 -2.62 23.08
CA GLU A 70 10.97 -3.64 23.87
C GLU A 70 11.52 -3.66 25.32
N ALA A 71 12.84 -3.70 25.49
CA ALA A 71 13.47 -3.68 26.80
C ALA A 71 13.15 -2.42 27.64
N SER A 72 12.88 -1.28 26.97
CA SER A 72 12.49 -0.03 27.62
C SER A 72 10.96 0.15 27.76
N GLY A 73 10.15 -0.82 27.30
CA GLY A 73 8.69 -0.74 27.32
C GLY A 73 8.07 0.16 26.25
N LYS A 74 8.89 0.71 25.31
CA LYS A 74 8.43 1.58 24.23
C LYS A 74 7.73 0.80 23.11
N ALA A 75 8.14 -0.44 22.89
CA ALA A 75 7.53 -1.36 21.95
C ALA A 75 7.22 -2.70 22.60
N MET A 76 6.37 -3.48 21.97
CA MET A 76 6.05 -4.86 22.28
C MET A 76 6.36 -5.74 21.08
N ARG A 77 6.85 -6.94 21.32
CA ARG A 77 7.05 -7.94 20.29
C ARG A 77 6.03 -9.06 20.42
N GLY A 78 5.55 -9.58 19.30
CA GLY A 78 4.59 -10.68 19.31
C GLY A 78 4.21 -11.15 17.90
N TYR A 79 3.19 -12.00 17.86
CA TYR A 79 2.51 -12.44 16.65
C TYR A 79 1.27 -11.54 16.46
N LEU A 80 1.44 -10.45 15.75
CA LEU A 80 0.38 -9.44 15.55
C LEU A 80 -0.34 -9.61 14.21
N VAL A 81 0.36 -10.16 13.23
CA VAL A 81 -0.19 -10.47 11.89
C VAL A 81 0.03 -11.95 11.65
N GLU A 82 -1.07 -12.65 11.34
CA GLU A 82 -1.07 -14.09 11.06
C GLU A 82 -0.22 -14.43 9.83
N GLY A 83 0.41 -15.60 9.83
CA GLY A 83 1.24 -16.08 8.72
C GLY A 83 2.61 -15.40 8.57
N LEU A 84 2.91 -14.35 9.33
CA LEU A 84 4.21 -13.72 9.36
C LEU A 84 5.05 -14.22 10.55
N GLY A 85 6.39 -14.14 10.42
CA GLY A 85 7.30 -14.63 11.46
C GLY A 85 7.17 -13.86 12.79
N ALA A 86 7.68 -14.46 13.88
CA ALA A 86 7.57 -13.98 15.26
C ALA A 86 8.23 -12.62 15.57
N SER A 87 9.08 -12.11 14.70
CA SER A 87 9.81 -10.85 14.92
C SER A 87 8.99 -9.66 14.43
N GLN A 88 7.81 -9.46 15.01
CA GLN A 88 6.93 -8.32 14.73
C GLN A 88 6.93 -7.41 15.95
N PHE A 89 7.08 -6.11 15.72
CA PHE A 89 7.11 -5.10 16.76
C PHE A 89 6.03 -4.06 16.53
N SER A 90 5.40 -3.61 17.62
CA SER A 90 4.39 -2.55 17.58
C SER A 90 4.40 -1.75 18.88
N THR A 91 3.74 -0.61 18.90
CA THR A 91 3.53 0.13 20.14
C THR A 91 2.29 -0.41 20.89
N PRO A 92 2.25 -0.30 22.23
CA PRO A 92 1.05 -0.66 22.99
C PRO A 92 -0.22 0.00 22.46
N ALA A 93 -0.16 1.29 22.12
CA ALA A 93 -1.30 2.03 21.59
C ALA A 93 -1.82 1.46 20.24
N THR A 94 -0.91 1.03 19.36
CA THR A 94 -1.31 0.39 18.10
C THR A 94 -1.95 -0.97 18.35
N ILE A 95 -1.43 -1.75 19.30
CA ILE A 95 -2.00 -3.05 19.68
C ILE A 95 -3.42 -2.87 20.22
N ASP A 96 -3.65 -1.89 21.08
CA ASP A 96 -4.98 -1.60 21.62
C ASP A 96 -5.96 -1.17 20.50
N ARG A 97 -5.48 -0.39 19.53
CA ARG A 97 -6.30 -0.08 18.33
C ARG A 97 -6.65 -1.33 17.51
N LEU A 98 -5.69 -2.24 17.31
CA LEU A 98 -5.95 -3.50 16.60
C LEU A 98 -6.98 -4.35 17.34
N ARG A 99 -6.89 -4.44 18.69
CA ARG A 99 -7.88 -5.14 19.50
C ARG A 99 -9.28 -4.54 19.37
N GLY A 100 -9.38 -3.20 19.37
CA GLY A 100 -10.67 -2.53 19.19
C GLY A 100 -11.33 -2.79 17.82
N HIS A 101 -10.59 -3.29 16.83
CA HIS A 101 -11.16 -3.78 15.58
C HIS A 101 -11.54 -5.27 15.60
N GLN A 102 -11.07 -6.03 16.60
CA GLN A 102 -11.41 -7.45 16.78
C GLN A 102 -12.64 -7.66 17.68
N ASP A 103 -12.96 -6.71 18.56
CA ASP A 103 -14.03 -6.82 19.55
C ASP A 103 -15.45 -6.68 18.99
N SER A 104 -15.62 -6.47 17.69
CA SER A 104 -16.90 -6.70 17.04
C SER A 104 -17.05 -8.21 16.83
N ASP A 105 -17.97 -8.84 17.55
CA ASP A 105 -18.32 -10.28 17.51
C ASP A 105 -18.67 -10.82 16.10
N ASP A 106 -18.51 -10.03 15.06
CA ASP A 106 -18.78 -10.31 13.66
C ASP A 106 -17.52 -10.68 12.85
N VAL A 107 -16.40 -11.04 13.49
CA VAL A 107 -15.08 -11.24 12.81
C VAL A 107 -14.96 -12.57 12.04
N VAL A 108 -16.01 -13.38 11.97
CA VAL A 108 -16.10 -14.52 11.03
C VAL A 108 -17.08 -14.21 9.90
N GLY A 109 -17.11 -12.99 9.48
CA GLY A 109 -17.91 -12.52 8.35
C GLY A 109 -17.71 -11.02 8.17
N TRP A 110 -17.86 -10.56 6.98
CA TRP A 110 -18.07 -9.16 6.67
C TRP A 110 -19.19 -8.62 7.57
N PRO A 111 -19.08 -7.40 8.17
CA PRO A 111 -20.12 -6.88 9.04
C PRO A 111 -21.50 -6.98 8.37
N SER A 112 -22.34 -7.91 8.85
CA SER A 112 -23.69 -8.10 8.34
C SER A 112 -24.55 -6.95 8.82
N GLY A 113 -24.57 -5.87 8.06
CA GLY A 113 -25.50 -4.78 8.31
C GLY A 113 -24.95 -3.39 8.08
N ALA A 114 -25.48 -2.73 7.09
CA ALA A 114 -25.64 -1.27 6.98
C ALA A 114 -24.41 -0.38 6.86
N ARG A 115 -23.15 -0.86 6.92
CA ARG A 115 -21.98 -0.02 6.66
C ARG A 115 -21.54 -0.18 5.21
N GLU A 116 -21.49 0.92 4.45
CA GLU A 116 -20.87 0.92 3.13
C GLU A 116 -19.37 0.58 3.26
N PRO A 117 -18.85 -0.36 2.43
CA PRO A 117 -17.45 -0.71 2.42
C PRO A 117 -16.57 0.51 2.11
N HIS A 118 -15.49 0.69 2.88
CA HIS A 118 -14.52 1.72 2.58
C HIS A 118 -13.55 1.27 1.48
N VAL A 119 -13.53 1.99 0.37
CA VAL A 119 -12.62 1.70 -0.74
C VAL A 119 -11.50 2.72 -0.79
N HIS A 120 -10.27 2.23 -0.77
CA HIS A 120 -9.08 3.05 -0.89
C HIS A 120 -8.35 2.73 -2.20
N VAL A 121 -8.09 3.77 -2.99
CA VAL A 121 -7.24 3.70 -4.18
C VAL A 121 -5.89 4.33 -3.84
N LEU A 122 -4.84 3.53 -3.85
CA LEU A 122 -3.49 3.91 -3.45
C LEU A 122 -2.49 3.63 -4.57
N ALA A 123 -1.38 4.35 -4.59
CA ALA A 123 -0.21 3.88 -5.35
C ALA A 123 0.26 2.54 -4.77
N ALA A 124 0.69 1.61 -5.62
CA ALA A 124 1.20 0.33 -5.14
C ALA A 124 2.43 0.50 -4.22
N THR A 125 3.17 1.60 -4.39
CA THR A 125 4.34 1.98 -3.56
C THR A 125 3.97 2.74 -2.30
N ASP A 126 2.69 3.10 -2.09
CA ASP A 126 2.26 3.84 -0.91
C ASP A 126 2.57 3.04 0.37
N PRO A 127 3.14 3.66 1.42
CA PRO A 127 3.38 2.99 2.70
C PRO A 127 2.12 2.43 3.36
N ALA A 128 0.95 3.01 3.11
CA ALA A 128 -0.33 2.51 3.60
C ALA A 128 -0.78 1.21 2.91
N ASN A 129 -0.21 0.88 1.73
CA ASN A 129 -0.42 -0.42 1.10
C ASN A 129 0.50 -1.47 1.76
N PRO A 130 -0.03 -2.46 2.50
CA PRO A 130 0.80 -3.48 3.14
C PRO A 130 1.28 -4.55 2.14
N TYR A 131 0.58 -4.75 1.03
CA TYR A 131 0.84 -5.84 0.09
C TYR A 131 2.12 -5.62 -0.72
N GLY A 132 2.92 -6.68 -0.83
CA GLY A 132 4.23 -6.67 -1.47
C GLY A 132 5.33 -6.01 -0.60
N ALA A 133 5.02 -5.69 0.66
CA ALA A 133 5.95 -5.22 1.67
C ALA A 133 5.77 -6.00 2.97
N ALA A 134 4.89 -5.54 3.89
CA ALA A 134 4.59 -6.24 5.13
C ALA A 134 3.85 -7.56 4.88
N LEU A 135 2.93 -7.58 3.92
CA LEU A 135 2.18 -8.76 3.49
C LEU A 135 2.65 -9.23 2.11
N PRO A 136 2.64 -10.53 1.84
CA PRO A 136 2.85 -11.04 0.48
C PRO A 136 1.70 -10.62 -0.43
N TRP A 137 1.95 -10.60 -1.75
CA TRP A 137 0.86 -10.54 -2.71
C TRP A 137 0.06 -11.86 -2.68
N PRO A 138 -1.27 -11.84 -2.80
CA PRO A 138 -2.11 -13.05 -2.80
C PRO A 138 -1.81 -14.00 -3.97
N ALA A 139 -1.31 -13.46 -5.08
CA ALA A 139 -0.93 -14.21 -6.26
C ALA A 139 0.34 -13.65 -6.90
N GLN A 140 0.94 -14.40 -7.83
CA GLN A 140 2.05 -13.92 -8.65
C GLN A 140 1.58 -12.87 -9.66
N GLY A 141 2.46 -11.92 -9.99
CA GLY A 141 2.21 -10.90 -11.01
C GLY A 141 2.23 -9.47 -10.50
N PRO A 142 1.49 -9.11 -9.42
CA PRO A 142 1.54 -7.77 -8.87
C PRO A 142 2.92 -7.36 -8.38
N THR A 143 3.23 -6.07 -8.51
CA THR A 143 4.51 -5.51 -8.08
C THR A 143 4.32 -4.13 -7.44
N ARG A 144 5.17 -3.79 -6.48
CA ARG A 144 5.26 -2.43 -5.92
C ARG A 144 6.10 -1.53 -6.84
N SER A 145 5.62 -1.30 -8.04
CA SER A 145 6.31 -0.42 -9.00
C SER A 145 5.69 0.98 -9.04
N ALA A 146 6.53 1.99 -9.26
CA ALA A 146 6.06 3.36 -9.43
C ALA A 146 5.04 3.45 -10.59
N GLY A 147 3.89 4.06 -10.33
CA GLY A 147 2.79 4.19 -11.28
C GLY A 147 1.85 2.99 -11.37
N ALA A 148 2.09 1.90 -10.62
CA ALA A 148 1.08 0.88 -10.36
C ALA A 148 0.14 1.34 -9.24
N ILE A 149 -1.09 0.81 -9.25
CA ILE A 149 -2.17 1.21 -8.34
C ILE A 149 -2.75 -0.03 -7.69
N VAL A 150 -3.20 0.10 -6.45
CA VAL A 150 -3.99 -0.91 -5.75
C VAL A 150 -5.34 -0.35 -5.33
N GLY A 151 -6.37 -1.18 -5.39
CA GLY A 151 -7.67 -0.95 -4.78
C GLY A 151 -7.81 -1.85 -3.56
N LEU A 152 -8.06 -1.25 -2.40
CA LEU A 152 -8.33 -1.95 -1.16
C LEU A 152 -9.78 -1.72 -0.77
N VAL A 153 -10.49 -2.78 -0.37
CA VAL A 153 -11.85 -2.70 0.18
C VAL A 153 -11.78 -3.18 1.62
N ASP A 154 -12.05 -2.28 2.56
CA ASP A 154 -11.88 -2.50 4.01
C ASP A 154 -10.55 -3.17 4.39
N GLY A 155 -9.47 -2.78 3.69
CA GLY A 155 -8.12 -3.28 3.92
C GLY A 155 -7.74 -4.52 3.09
N LEU A 156 -8.71 -5.25 2.53
CA LEU A 156 -8.44 -6.39 1.65
C LEU A 156 -8.04 -5.93 0.25
N LEU A 157 -7.02 -6.56 -0.33
CA LEU A 157 -6.62 -6.28 -1.70
C LEU A 157 -7.69 -6.76 -2.68
N ALA A 158 -8.34 -5.83 -3.35
CA ALA A 158 -9.37 -6.12 -4.34
C ALA A 158 -8.82 -6.13 -5.76
N ALA A 159 -7.92 -5.20 -6.07
CA ALA A 159 -7.35 -5.11 -7.42
C ALA A 159 -5.93 -4.52 -7.40
N HIS A 160 -5.16 -4.93 -8.41
CA HIS A 160 -3.88 -4.32 -8.76
C HIS A 160 -3.91 -3.90 -10.23
N VAL A 161 -3.52 -2.66 -10.51
CA VAL A 161 -3.42 -2.13 -11.87
C VAL A 161 -1.95 -1.82 -12.16
N THR A 162 -1.42 -2.39 -13.23
CA THR A 162 -0.02 -2.20 -13.62
C THR A 162 0.27 -0.75 -14.01
N ARG A 163 1.54 -0.36 -13.95
CA ARG A 163 2.00 0.93 -14.48
C ARG A 163 1.48 1.15 -15.91
N GLY A 164 0.91 2.32 -16.14
CA GLY A 164 0.29 2.67 -17.41
C GLY A 164 -1.16 2.21 -17.57
N GLY A 165 -1.74 1.54 -16.57
CA GLY A 165 -3.17 1.27 -16.49
C GLY A 165 -3.70 0.19 -17.43
N ARG A 166 -2.83 -0.59 -18.10
CA ARG A 166 -3.26 -1.51 -19.17
C ARG A 166 -3.73 -2.87 -18.68
N THR A 167 -3.21 -3.33 -17.55
CA THR A 167 -3.58 -4.64 -16.99
C THR A 167 -4.10 -4.45 -15.58
N MET A 168 -5.26 -5.01 -15.32
CA MET A 168 -5.90 -5.09 -14.03
C MET A 168 -6.00 -6.57 -13.62
N THR A 169 -5.59 -6.86 -12.40
CA THR A 169 -5.73 -8.19 -11.77
C THR A 169 -6.59 -8.03 -10.54
N THR A 170 -7.57 -8.91 -10.37
CA THR A 170 -8.48 -8.91 -9.21
C THR A 170 -8.16 -10.04 -8.25
N PHE A 171 -8.62 -9.92 -6.99
CA PHE A 171 -8.36 -10.86 -5.90
C PHE A 171 -9.63 -11.17 -5.11
N PHE A 172 -10.76 -11.24 -5.81
CA PHE A 172 -12.07 -11.38 -5.18
C PHE A 172 -12.30 -12.73 -4.50
N ASP A 173 -11.54 -13.77 -4.88
CA ASP A 173 -11.58 -15.08 -4.22
C ASP A 173 -11.15 -15.03 -2.74
N THR A 174 -10.47 -13.95 -2.33
CA THR A 174 -10.05 -13.74 -0.94
C THR A 174 -11.10 -13.00 -0.11
N PHE A 175 -12.20 -12.58 -0.72
CA PHE A 175 -13.24 -11.81 -0.05
C PHE A 175 -14.23 -12.74 0.66
N PRO A 176 -14.67 -12.37 1.88
CA PRO A 176 -15.72 -13.08 2.55
C PRO A 176 -17.07 -12.88 1.85
N ASP A 177 -17.98 -13.82 2.04
CA ASP A 177 -19.35 -13.72 1.55
C ASP A 177 -20.04 -12.46 2.10
N GLY A 178 -20.84 -11.81 1.25
CA GLY A 178 -21.65 -10.65 1.66
C GLY A 178 -21.03 -9.27 1.40
N VAL A 179 -19.84 -9.19 0.82
CA VAL A 179 -19.20 -7.90 0.46
C VAL A 179 -19.97 -7.13 -0.62
N GLY A 180 -20.94 -7.74 -1.25
CA GLY A 180 -21.58 -7.19 -2.44
C GLY A 180 -20.79 -7.50 -3.70
N ASP A 181 -20.75 -6.55 -4.65
CA ASP A 181 -19.94 -6.69 -5.85
C ASP A 181 -18.61 -5.92 -5.73
N PRO A 182 -17.48 -6.59 -5.41
CA PRO A 182 -16.20 -5.93 -5.23
C PRO A 182 -15.71 -5.22 -6.50
N MET A 183 -16.07 -5.69 -7.69
CA MET A 183 -15.71 -5.05 -8.96
C MET A 183 -16.38 -3.68 -9.06
N SER A 184 -17.67 -3.59 -8.76
CA SER A 184 -18.42 -2.32 -8.76
C SER A 184 -17.79 -1.32 -7.80
N LEU A 185 -17.42 -1.77 -6.61
CA LEU A 185 -16.77 -0.93 -5.59
C LEU A 185 -15.44 -0.36 -6.09
N VAL A 186 -14.57 -1.21 -6.64
CA VAL A 186 -13.25 -0.80 -7.14
C VAL A 186 -13.37 0.13 -8.34
N VAL A 187 -14.18 -0.22 -9.34
CA VAL A 187 -14.37 0.61 -10.55
C VAL A 187 -15.01 1.95 -10.19
N GLY A 188 -15.97 1.95 -9.26
CA GLY A 188 -16.56 3.16 -8.72
C GLY A 188 -15.54 4.08 -8.07
N ALA A 189 -14.66 3.54 -7.22
CA ALA A 189 -13.61 4.30 -6.56
C ALA A 189 -12.54 4.83 -7.54
N LEU A 190 -12.12 4.03 -8.52
CA LEU A 190 -11.21 4.46 -9.58
C LEU A 190 -11.83 5.61 -10.40
N THR A 191 -13.10 5.47 -10.77
CA THR A 191 -13.84 6.51 -11.50
C THR A 191 -13.95 7.80 -10.70
N ALA A 192 -14.26 7.70 -9.40
CA ALA A 192 -14.31 8.85 -8.50
C ALA A 192 -12.93 9.54 -8.36
N ALA A 193 -11.84 8.76 -8.29
CA ALA A 193 -10.48 9.30 -8.23
C ALA A 193 -10.10 10.06 -9.51
N VAL A 194 -10.49 9.55 -10.69
CA VAL A 194 -10.29 10.24 -11.98
C VAL A 194 -11.12 11.53 -12.05
N ARG A 195 -12.40 11.47 -11.68
CA ARG A 195 -13.28 12.65 -11.70
C ARG A 195 -12.81 13.75 -10.74
N ALA A 196 -12.23 13.34 -9.62
CA ALA A 196 -11.63 14.27 -8.65
C ALA A 196 -10.24 14.80 -9.06
N GLY A 197 -9.73 14.43 -10.24
CA GLY A 197 -8.41 14.84 -10.73
C GLY A 197 -7.22 14.25 -9.95
N ARG A 198 -7.46 13.25 -9.10
CA ARG A 198 -6.41 12.59 -8.30
C ARG A 198 -5.57 11.61 -9.12
N MET A 199 -6.07 11.15 -10.25
CA MET A 199 -5.37 10.26 -11.16
C MET A 199 -5.82 10.47 -12.60
N GLN A 200 -4.99 10.03 -13.54
CA GLN A 200 -5.34 10.05 -14.96
C GLN A 200 -6.31 8.90 -15.30
N PRO A 201 -7.15 9.08 -16.33
CA PRO A 201 -7.99 8.00 -16.83
C PRO A 201 -7.17 6.76 -17.21
N LEU A 202 -7.67 5.59 -16.83
CA LEU A 202 -7.05 4.31 -17.16
C LEU A 202 -7.62 3.75 -18.47
N ALA A 203 -6.79 3.09 -19.26
CA ALA A 203 -7.20 2.34 -20.45
C ALA A 203 -6.85 0.87 -20.26
N VAL A 204 -7.72 0.12 -19.58
CA VAL A 204 -7.50 -1.28 -19.25
C VAL A 204 -7.74 -2.15 -20.48
N GLU A 205 -6.69 -2.83 -20.94
CA GLU A 205 -6.73 -3.75 -22.09
C GLU A 205 -6.96 -5.19 -21.64
N LYS A 206 -6.43 -5.56 -20.46
CA LYS A 206 -6.53 -6.91 -19.90
C LYS A 206 -7.08 -6.89 -18.48
N LEU A 207 -8.00 -7.80 -18.21
CA LEU A 207 -8.53 -8.09 -16.87
C LEU A 207 -8.33 -9.58 -16.60
N ASP A 208 -7.60 -9.90 -15.54
CA ASP A 208 -7.29 -11.29 -15.11
C ASP A 208 -6.76 -12.18 -16.24
N GLY A 209 -5.89 -11.62 -17.08
CA GLY A 209 -5.29 -12.29 -18.23
C GLY A 209 -6.14 -12.32 -19.49
N GLY A 210 -7.45 -12.02 -19.40
CA GLY A 210 -8.38 -11.92 -20.53
C GLY A 210 -8.58 -10.48 -21.02
N PRO A 211 -9.35 -10.27 -22.09
CA PRO A 211 -9.78 -8.94 -22.55
C PRO A 211 -10.67 -8.24 -21.51
N ALA A 212 -10.48 -6.95 -21.30
CA ALA A 212 -11.18 -6.17 -20.27
C ALA A 212 -12.60 -5.68 -20.68
N TYR A 213 -13.28 -6.38 -21.60
CA TYR A 213 -14.59 -5.93 -22.09
C TYR A 213 -15.70 -5.97 -21.04
N SER A 214 -15.61 -6.86 -20.06
CA SER A 214 -16.57 -6.97 -18.95
C SER A 214 -16.66 -5.70 -18.10
N LEU A 215 -15.62 -4.87 -18.08
CA LEU A 215 -15.65 -3.58 -17.36
C LEU A 215 -16.71 -2.60 -17.88
N LYS A 216 -17.28 -2.85 -19.06
CA LYS A 216 -18.44 -2.08 -19.57
C LYS A 216 -19.66 -2.16 -18.66
N GLU A 217 -19.90 -3.30 -18.05
CA GLU A 217 -21.02 -3.55 -17.14
C GLU A 217 -20.94 -2.64 -15.91
N TYR A 218 -19.73 -2.15 -15.60
CA TYR A 218 -19.42 -1.24 -14.50
C TYR A 218 -19.27 0.23 -14.96
N GLY A 219 -19.73 0.57 -16.16
CA GLY A 219 -19.74 1.94 -16.67
C GLY A 219 -18.47 2.40 -17.37
N ALA A 220 -17.50 1.50 -17.61
CA ALA A 220 -16.33 1.83 -18.40
C ALA A 220 -16.67 1.95 -19.91
N THR A 221 -16.05 2.92 -20.59
CA THR A 221 -16.23 3.10 -22.02
C THR A 221 -15.43 2.05 -22.80
N ALA A 222 -16.08 1.36 -23.72
CA ALA A 222 -15.40 0.41 -24.60
C ALA A 222 -14.40 1.09 -25.52
N THR A 223 -13.23 0.47 -25.67
CA THR A 223 -12.24 0.85 -26.67
C THR A 223 -11.96 -0.35 -27.57
N HIS A 224 -11.27 -0.13 -28.69
CA HIS A 224 -10.90 -1.23 -29.60
C HIS A 224 -9.93 -2.26 -28.98
N LYS A 225 -9.30 -1.94 -27.83
CA LYS A 225 -8.37 -2.81 -27.11
C LYS A 225 -8.86 -3.27 -25.74
N GLY A 226 -9.97 -2.71 -25.23
CA GLY A 226 -10.42 -2.99 -23.86
C GLY A 226 -11.48 -2.01 -23.38
N ALA A 227 -11.30 -1.45 -22.18
CA ALA A 227 -12.21 -0.53 -21.53
C ALA A 227 -11.46 0.69 -20.97
N LYS A 228 -12.13 1.85 -20.90
CA LYS A 228 -11.60 3.11 -20.36
C LYS A 228 -12.60 3.70 -19.37
#